data_4803709808a2037a7cdbb87e0b827675
#
_entry.id   4803709808a2037a7cdbb87e0b827675
#
_cell.length_a   1.000
_cell.length_b   1.000
_cell.length_c   1.000
_cell.angle_alpha   90.00
_cell.angle_beta   90.00
_cell.angle_gamma   90.00
#
_symmetry.space_group_name_H-M   'P 1'
#
loop_
_entity.id
_entity.type
_entity.pdbx_description
1 polymer ?
#
loop_
_entity_poly.entity_id
_entity_poly.type
_entity_poly.pdbx_seq_one_letter_code
_entity_poly.pdbx_strand_id
1 'polypeptide(L)'
;MKNLYQIVAAIALLLASSHLSAEDLSSKAVDWQSLFDGSSLDGWRRYKSDKPVRGWQVIDGELVRTSKAGDLITERQFSDFELQLEWKVEPGGNSGIFFRADESERYIFLTAPEMQILDDASHRDGKSPLTSAGANYALHPAPRGVVNPAGEWNHARLRVIGKQVTHWLNHQQIVSYELGSEDWQQRVAKSKFAKWSKYGSLSRGHIGLQDHGDRVAFRNIQIRDLAHD
;
A
#
# COMPACT_ATOMS: atom_id res chain seq x y z
N MET A 1 -3.20 84.15 31.78
CA MET A 1 -2.33 83.65 32.86
C MET A 1 -3.02 82.51 33.53
N LYS A 2 -2.64 81.27 33.20
CA LYS A 2 -2.72 80.06 33.99
C LYS A 2 -2.36 78.89 33.09
N ASN A 3 -1.14 78.38 33.25
CA ASN A 3 -0.60 77.23 32.54
C ASN A 3 -1.28 75.96 33.06
N LEU A 4 -1.74 75.16 32.12
CA LEU A 4 -2.28 73.84 32.40
C LEU A 4 -1.26 72.82 31.82
N TYR A 5 -0.51 72.16 32.71
CA TYR A 5 0.39 71.06 32.33
C TYR A 5 -0.46 69.80 32.20
N GLN A 6 -0.50 69.29 30.98
CA GLN A 6 -1.07 67.95 30.74
C GLN A 6 0.03 66.92 30.97
N ILE A 7 -0.19 66.01 31.90
CA ILE A 7 0.61 64.81 32.14
C ILE A 7 0.11 63.77 31.17
N VAL A 8 0.97 63.42 30.19
CA VAL A 8 0.72 62.25 29.30
C VAL A 8 1.34 61.03 29.98
N ALA A 9 0.51 60.18 30.53
CA ALA A 9 0.94 58.83 31.00
C ALA A 9 1.08 57.91 29.78
N ALA A 10 2.31 57.52 29.46
CA ALA A 10 2.59 56.52 28.45
C ALA A 10 2.41 55.12 29.06
N ILE A 11 1.34 54.43 28.70
CA ILE A 11 1.15 53.02 29.00
C ILE A 11 1.96 52.21 27.92
N ALA A 12 3.10 51.67 28.35
CA ALA A 12 3.85 50.73 27.55
C ALA A 12 3.15 49.37 27.64
N LEU A 13 2.40 48.96 26.58
CA LEU A 13 1.92 47.60 26.39
C LEU A 13 3.09 46.72 25.98
N LEU A 14 3.57 45.88 26.92
CA LEU A 14 4.48 44.79 26.59
C LEU A 14 3.70 43.69 25.84
N LEU A 15 3.75 43.72 24.53
CA LEU A 15 3.36 42.58 23.69
C LEU A 15 4.48 41.53 23.81
N ALA A 16 4.26 40.56 24.68
CA ALA A 16 5.04 39.32 24.68
C ALA A 16 4.67 38.55 23.39
N SER A 17 5.40 38.79 22.32
CA SER A 17 5.35 37.95 21.11
C SER A 17 5.99 36.61 21.48
N SER A 18 5.17 35.60 21.77
CA SER A 18 5.61 34.21 21.78
C SER A 18 6.01 33.85 20.36
N HIS A 19 7.29 33.95 20.04
CA HIS A 19 7.86 33.33 18.84
C HIS A 19 7.73 31.83 19.02
N LEU A 20 6.65 31.23 18.53
CA LEU A 20 6.61 29.80 18.29
C LEU A 20 7.70 29.55 17.25
N SER A 21 8.78 28.88 17.65
CA SER A 21 9.87 28.51 16.76
C SER A 21 9.31 27.61 15.66
N ALA A 22 9.65 27.91 14.41
CA ALA A 22 9.28 27.08 13.25
C ALA A 22 9.90 25.66 13.31
N GLU A 23 10.72 25.38 14.32
CA GLU A 23 11.33 24.07 14.57
C GLU A 23 10.38 23.08 15.23
N ASP A 24 9.29 23.51 15.84
CA ASP A 24 8.35 22.61 16.55
C ASP A 24 7.26 21.99 15.64
N LEU A 25 7.25 22.34 14.34
CA LEU A 25 6.34 21.78 13.33
C LEU A 25 7.03 20.82 12.35
N SER A 26 8.27 20.45 12.59
CA SER A 26 8.89 19.33 11.90
C SER A 26 8.33 18.03 12.48
N SER A 27 7.13 17.63 12.05
CA SER A 27 6.74 16.23 12.11
C SER A 27 7.88 15.45 11.44
N LYS A 28 8.64 14.65 12.21
CA LYS A 28 9.70 13.81 11.66
C LYS A 28 9.12 13.09 10.46
N ALA A 29 9.54 13.49 9.26
CA ALA A 29 9.14 12.79 8.06
C ALA A 29 9.61 11.35 8.24
N VAL A 30 8.67 10.40 8.31
CA VAL A 30 9.02 8.99 8.43
C VAL A 30 9.69 8.58 7.13
N ASP A 31 10.95 8.17 7.23
CA ASP A 31 11.75 7.83 6.06
C ASP A 31 11.30 6.52 5.42
N TRP A 32 11.50 6.42 4.11
CA TRP A 32 11.30 5.19 3.38
C TRP A 32 12.33 4.13 3.81
N GLN A 33 11.85 2.97 4.20
CA GLN A 33 12.66 1.79 4.53
C GLN A 33 12.58 0.80 3.36
N SER A 34 13.73 0.28 2.92
CA SER A 34 13.74 -0.78 1.92
C SER A 34 13.18 -2.07 2.50
N LEU A 35 12.26 -2.71 1.79
CA LEU A 35 11.80 -4.07 2.06
C LEU A 35 12.48 -5.09 1.14
N PHE A 36 13.21 -4.63 0.09
CA PHE A 36 13.96 -5.47 -0.81
C PHE A 36 15.22 -4.72 -1.26
N ASP A 37 16.38 -5.28 -0.99
CA ASP A 37 17.68 -4.66 -1.22
C ASP A 37 18.25 -4.91 -2.63
N GLY A 38 17.53 -5.67 -3.46
CA GLY A 38 17.99 -6.07 -4.80
C GLY A 38 18.98 -7.22 -4.81
N SER A 39 19.35 -7.80 -3.66
CA SER A 39 20.38 -8.85 -3.56
C SER A 39 19.93 -10.12 -2.83
N SER A 40 19.00 -10.02 -1.89
CA SER A 40 18.53 -11.14 -1.09
C SER A 40 17.00 -11.13 -0.90
N LEU A 41 16.48 -12.23 -0.35
CA LEU A 41 15.09 -12.34 0.09
C LEU A 41 14.97 -12.16 1.62
N ASP A 42 15.96 -11.54 2.25
CA ASP A 42 15.94 -11.29 3.69
C ASP A 42 14.73 -10.42 4.06
N GLY A 43 14.04 -10.78 5.14
CA GLY A 43 12.78 -10.16 5.53
C GLY A 43 11.54 -10.65 4.77
N TRP A 44 11.69 -11.62 3.86
CA TRP A 44 10.60 -12.26 3.13
C TRP A 44 10.57 -13.78 3.35
N ARG A 45 9.38 -14.35 3.41
CA ARG A 45 9.16 -15.79 3.49
C ARG A 45 7.91 -16.21 2.73
N ARG A 46 7.77 -17.51 2.48
CA ARG A 46 6.53 -18.04 1.91
C ARG A 46 5.38 -17.96 2.92
N TYR A 47 4.21 -17.67 2.39
CA TYR A 47 2.97 -17.76 3.16
C TYR A 47 2.78 -19.18 3.69
N LYS A 48 2.52 -19.30 5.01
CA LYS A 48 2.31 -20.59 5.74
C LYS A 48 3.43 -21.61 5.54
N SER A 49 4.68 -21.17 5.49
CA SER A 49 5.81 -22.09 5.31
C SER A 49 7.10 -21.58 5.92
N ASP A 50 7.76 -22.43 6.71
CA ASP A 50 9.11 -22.20 7.25
C ASP A 50 10.20 -22.73 6.30
N LYS A 51 9.81 -23.28 5.15
CA LYS A 51 10.78 -23.81 4.17
C LYS A 51 11.41 -22.67 3.40
N PRO A 52 12.67 -22.85 2.94
CA PRO A 52 13.32 -21.87 2.08
C PRO A 52 12.44 -21.47 0.89
N VAL A 53 12.46 -20.20 0.55
CA VAL A 53 11.73 -19.68 -0.60
C VAL A 53 12.27 -20.34 -1.88
N ARG A 54 11.37 -20.87 -2.68
CA ARG A 54 11.68 -21.44 -3.99
C ARG A 54 10.73 -20.86 -5.02
N GLY A 55 11.20 -20.64 -6.24
CA GLY A 55 10.40 -20.09 -7.33
C GLY A 55 10.29 -18.57 -7.35
N TRP A 56 10.73 -17.90 -6.28
CA TRP A 56 11.10 -16.50 -6.25
C TRP A 56 12.62 -16.38 -6.24
N GLN A 57 13.19 -15.57 -7.12
CA GLN A 57 14.64 -15.40 -7.29
C GLN A 57 14.99 -13.93 -7.43
N VAL A 58 16.20 -13.57 -7.02
CA VAL A 58 16.78 -12.26 -7.35
C VAL A 58 17.55 -12.40 -8.65
N ILE A 59 17.15 -11.64 -9.67
CA ILE A 59 17.78 -11.63 -11.00
C ILE A 59 17.99 -10.16 -11.37
N ASP A 60 19.23 -9.76 -11.56
CA ASP A 60 19.63 -8.40 -11.99
C ASP A 60 19.02 -7.29 -11.10
N GLY A 61 18.95 -7.52 -9.78
CA GLY A 61 18.36 -6.57 -8.82
C GLY A 61 16.83 -6.59 -8.75
N GLU A 62 16.18 -7.49 -9.49
CA GLU A 62 14.72 -7.66 -9.50
C GLU A 62 14.34 -8.91 -8.70
N LEU A 63 13.25 -8.82 -7.94
CA LEU A 63 12.58 -9.96 -7.30
C LEU A 63 11.62 -10.58 -8.30
N VAL A 64 11.97 -11.76 -8.83
CA VAL A 64 11.26 -12.38 -9.96
C VAL A 64 10.62 -13.70 -9.54
N ARG A 65 9.34 -13.85 -9.84
CA ARG A 65 8.66 -15.15 -9.78
C ARG A 65 9.02 -15.94 -11.04
N THR A 66 9.76 -17.03 -10.89
CA THR A 66 10.30 -17.83 -12.01
C THR A 66 9.63 -19.18 -12.18
N SER A 67 9.03 -19.73 -11.11
CA SER A 67 8.36 -21.03 -11.14
C SER A 67 7.35 -21.09 -10.00
N LYS A 68 6.59 -22.18 -9.86
CA LYS A 68 5.62 -22.35 -8.75
C LYS A 68 6.29 -22.13 -7.40
N ALA A 69 5.86 -21.10 -6.68
CA ALA A 69 6.50 -20.60 -5.47
C ALA A 69 5.59 -20.61 -4.23
N GLY A 70 4.33 -20.23 -4.43
CA GLY A 70 3.41 -19.75 -3.40
C GLY A 70 3.63 -18.27 -3.08
N ASP A 71 2.63 -17.66 -2.45
CA ASP A 71 2.68 -16.24 -2.12
C ASP A 71 3.86 -15.94 -1.20
N LEU A 72 4.50 -14.78 -1.43
CA LEU A 72 5.58 -14.27 -0.62
C LEU A 72 5.03 -13.24 0.35
N ILE A 73 5.44 -13.27 1.62
CA ILE A 73 5.02 -12.30 2.63
C ILE A 73 6.22 -11.72 3.36
N THR A 74 6.09 -10.47 3.83
CA THR A 74 7.08 -9.89 4.74
C THR A 74 7.10 -10.64 6.06
N GLU A 75 8.27 -10.77 6.71
CA GLU A 75 8.34 -11.27 8.10
C GLU A 75 7.73 -10.27 9.07
N ARG A 76 7.96 -8.96 8.84
CA ARG A 76 7.34 -7.89 9.61
C ARG A 76 5.87 -7.73 9.24
N GLN A 77 5.10 -7.26 10.21
CA GLN A 77 3.69 -6.88 10.05
C GLN A 77 3.54 -5.37 10.20
N PHE A 78 2.59 -4.80 9.48
CA PHE A 78 2.32 -3.38 9.44
C PHE A 78 0.83 -3.11 9.71
N SER A 79 0.54 -2.03 10.44
CA SER A 79 -0.82 -1.51 10.66
C SER A 79 -1.11 -0.31 9.77
N ASP A 80 -0.51 0.83 10.07
CA ASP A 80 -0.59 2.04 9.28
C ASP A 80 0.72 2.21 8.51
N PHE A 81 0.63 2.35 7.21
CA PHE A 81 1.82 2.37 6.36
C PHE A 81 1.55 3.02 5.01
N GLU A 82 2.63 3.33 4.34
CA GLU A 82 2.67 3.67 2.93
C GLU A 82 3.70 2.78 2.25
N LEU A 83 3.26 1.98 1.30
CA LEU A 83 4.08 1.08 0.49
C LEU A 83 4.23 1.66 -0.91
N GLN A 84 5.41 1.61 -1.47
CA GLN A 84 5.63 1.81 -2.90
C GLN A 84 6.53 0.72 -3.47
N LEU A 85 6.30 0.38 -4.73
CA LEU A 85 7.11 -0.57 -5.47
C LEU A 85 6.91 -0.40 -6.98
N GLU A 86 7.82 -0.95 -7.75
CA GLU A 86 7.64 -1.11 -9.18
C GLU A 86 7.41 -2.58 -9.53
N TRP A 87 6.54 -2.83 -10.49
CA TRP A 87 6.22 -4.16 -10.96
C TRP A 87 6.14 -4.24 -12.48
N LYS A 88 6.39 -5.43 -13.02
CA LYS A 88 6.34 -5.74 -14.44
C LYS A 88 5.85 -7.17 -14.63
N VAL A 89 4.89 -7.38 -15.54
CA VAL A 89 4.37 -8.69 -15.91
C VAL A 89 4.60 -8.97 -17.39
N GLU A 90 4.61 -10.25 -17.76
CA GLU A 90 4.60 -10.67 -19.16
C GLU A 90 3.18 -10.57 -19.76
N PRO A 91 3.01 -10.69 -21.10
CA PRO A 91 1.69 -10.69 -21.74
C PRO A 91 0.75 -11.72 -21.11
N GLY A 92 -0.43 -11.27 -20.68
CA GLY A 92 -1.41 -12.08 -19.98
C GLY A 92 -1.09 -12.33 -18.50
N GLY A 93 -0.03 -11.71 -17.96
CA GLY A 93 0.43 -11.94 -16.58
C GLY A 93 -0.51 -11.38 -15.52
N ASN A 94 -0.56 -12.08 -14.39
CA ASN A 94 -1.37 -11.77 -13.21
C ASN A 94 -0.57 -11.97 -11.93
N SER A 95 -0.72 -11.05 -10.99
CA SER A 95 -0.19 -11.07 -9.65
C SER A 95 -1.03 -10.13 -8.76
N GLY A 96 -0.58 -9.83 -7.52
CA GLY A 96 -1.27 -8.93 -6.62
C GLY A 96 -0.39 -8.48 -5.46
N ILE A 97 -0.75 -7.35 -4.87
CA ILE A 97 -0.17 -6.85 -3.62
C ILE A 97 -1.23 -7.01 -2.54
N PHE A 98 -0.99 -7.92 -1.61
CA PHE A 98 -1.83 -8.11 -0.43
C PHE A 98 -1.35 -7.23 0.72
N PHE A 99 -2.27 -6.82 1.58
CA PHE A 99 -1.93 -6.09 2.79
C PHE A 99 -2.75 -6.53 3.99
N ARG A 100 -2.19 -6.35 5.18
CA ARG A 100 -2.75 -6.82 6.44
C ARG A 100 -3.14 -8.29 6.39
N ALA A 101 -2.30 -9.11 5.73
CA ALA A 101 -2.48 -10.55 5.67
C ALA A 101 -2.12 -11.21 6.99
N ASP A 102 -2.85 -12.27 7.37
CA ASP A 102 -2.45 -13.19 8.41
C ASP A 102 -2.44 -14.65 7.88
N GLU A 103 -1.91 -15.53 8.66
CA GLU A 103 -1.76 -16.95 8.29
C GLU A 103 -2.80 -17.87 8.92
N SER A 104 -3.92 -17.31 9.41
CA SER A 104 -5.00 -18.12 10.01
C SER A 104 -5.74 -18.97 8.98
N GLU A 105 -5.79 -18.51 7.71
CA GLU A 105 -6.50 -19.18 6.63
C GLU A 105 -5.56 -19.89 5.65
N ARG A 106 -6.10 -20.84 4.85
CA ARG A 106 -5.31 -21.63 3.90
C ARG A 106 -4.65 -20.81 2.81
N TYR A 107 -5.30 -19.75 2.35
CA TYR A 107 -4.83 -18.87 1.28
C TYR A 107 -4.84 -17.43 1.75
N ILE A 108 -3.88 -16.64 1.34
CA ILE A 108 -3.69 -15.24 1.73
C ILE A 108 -4.92 -14.38 1.41
N PHE A 109 -5.54 -14.58 0.24
CA PHE A 109 -6.71 -13.83 -0.23
C PHE A 109 -8.00 -14.11 0.57
N LEU A 110 -7.98 -15.04 1.54
CA LEU A 110 -9.13 -15.29 2.42
C LEU A 110 -9.20 -14.27 3.56
N THR A 111 -8.10 -13.59 3.85
CA THR A 111 -8.02 -12.57 4.90
C THR A 111 -7.65 -11.19 4.37
N ALA A 112 -6.78 -11.13 3.37
CA ALA A 112 -6.14 -9.91 2.91
C ALA A 112 -6.84 -9.30 1.68
N PRO A 113 -7.17 -7.99 1.69
CA PRO A 113 -7.48 -7.26 0.48
C PRO A 113 -6.29 -7.19 -0.46
N GLU A 114 -6.57 -7.02 -1.75
CA GLU A 114 -5.60 -7.11 -2.83
C GLU A 114 -5.67 -5.88 -3.73
N MET A 115 -4.52 -5.21 -3.95
CA MET A 115 -4.32 -4.32 -5.08
C MET A 115 -3.87 -5.16 -6.26
N GLN A 116 -4.70 -5.22 -7.31
CA GLN A 116 -4.47 -6.08 -8.48
C GLN A 116 -3.26 -5.65 -9.29
N ILE A 117 -2.47 -6.63 -9.75
CA ILE A 117 -1.40 -6.50 -10.74
C ILE A 117 -1.77 -7.35 -11.95
N LEU A 118 -1.88 -6.72 -13.12
CA LEU A 118 -2.43 -7.38 -14.30
C LEU A 118 -1.92 -6.77 -15.60
N ASP A 119 -1.75 -7.60 -16.63
CA ASP A 119 -1.81 -7.13 -18.02
C ASP A 119 -3.26 -6.99 -18.45
N ASP A 120 -3.79 -5.78 -18.38
CA ASP A 120 -5.20 -5.48 -18.71
C ASP A 120 -5.55 -5.78 -20.17
N ALA A 121 -4.55 -5.75 -21.06
CA ALA A 121 -4.80 -5.92 -22.49
C ALA A 121 -5.05 -7.39 -22.87
N SER A 122 -4.30 -8.32 -22.29
CA SER A 122 -4.30 -9.73 -22.71
C SER A 122 -4.97 -10.66 -21.70
N HIS A 123 -5.03 -10.29 -20.41
CA HIS A 123 -5.68 -11.12 -19.40
C HIS A 123 -7.20 -10.92 -19.39
N ARG A 124 -7.94 -12.00 -19.17
CA ARG A 124 -9.42 -11.97 -19.15
C ARG A 124 -10.01 -11.00 -18.11
N ASP A 125 -9.36 -10.87 -16.97
CA ASP A 125 -9.81 -10.03 -15.85
C ASP A 125 -9.64 -8.53 -16.15
N GLY A 126 -8.77 -8.15 -17.10
CA GLY A 126 -8.64 -6.77 -17.60
C GLY A 126 -9.88 -6.23 -18.33
N LYS A 127 -10.85 -7.11 -18.67
CA LYS A 127 -12.12 -6.69 -19.29
C LYS A 127 -13.02 -5.94 -18.31
N SER A 128 -12.86 -6.13 -17.01
CA SER A 128 -13.67 -5.50 -15.97
C SER A 128 -12.83 -4.51 -15.14
N PRO A 129 -13.28 -3.26 -14.93
CA PRO A 129 -12.62 -2.33 -14.04
C PRO A 129 -12.50 -2.82 -12.58
N LEU A 130 -13.36 -3.76 -12.16
CA LEU A 130 -13.32 -4.36 -10.81
C LEU A 130 -12.16 -5.33 -10.62
N THR A 131 -11.57 -5.82 -11.72
CA THR A 131 -10.52 -6.84 -11.69
C THR A 131 -9.29 -6.44 -12.50
N SER A 132 -9.25 -5.20 -13.04
CA SER A 132 -8.12 -4.63 -13.76
C SER A 132 -7.00 -4.19 -12.83
N ALA A 133 -5.83 -3.90 -13.39
CA ALA A 133 -4.66 -3.43 -12.65
C ALA A 133 -4.98 -2.24 -11.74
N GLY A 134 -4.52 -2.29 -10.50
CA GLY A 134 -4.71 -1.26 -9.49
C GLY A 134 -6.05 -1.31 -8.75
N ALA A 135 -7.04 -2.07 -9.21
CA ALA A 135 -8.31 -2.24 -8.49
C ALA A 135 -8.09 -2.81 -7.08
N ASN A 136 -8.97 -2.47 -6.13
CA ASN A 136 -9.18 -3.33 -4.99
C ASN A 136 -10.00 -4.52 -5.49
N TYR A 137 -9.32 -5.63 -5.74
CA TYR A 137 -9.80 -6.75 -6.55
C TYR A 137 -11.23 -7.18 -6.22
N ALA A 138 -12.09 -7.16 -7.24
CA ALA A 138 -13.50 -7.53 -7.22
C ALA A 138 -14.39 -6.68 -6.27
N LEU A 139 -13.89 -5.57 -5.72
CA LEU A 139 -14.66 -4.69 -4.84
C LEU A 139 -14.72 -3.24 -5.33
N HIS A 140 -13.58 -2.60 -5.59
CA HIS A 140 -13.53 -1.20 -6.02
C HIS A 140 -12.81 -1.10 -7.37
N PRO A 141 -13.46 -0.52 -8.38
CA PRO A 141 -12.92 -0.49 -9.74
C PRO A 141 -11.73 0.48 -9.85
N ALA A 142 -10.77 0.15 -10.71
CA ALA A 142 -9.75 1.08 -11.17
C ALA A 142 -10.15 1.70 -12.53
N PRO A 143 -9.72 2.94 -12.83
CA PRO A 143 -9.91 3.54 -14.15
C PRO A 143 -9.07 2.80 -15.20
N ARG A 144 -9.52 2.82 -16.44
CA ARG A 144 -8.79 2.22 -17.57
C ARG A 144 -7.69 3.15 -18.08
N GLY A 145 -6.68 2.55 -18.71
CA GLY A 145 -5.63 3.30 -19.42
C GLY A 145 -4.57 3.92 -18.51
N VAL A 146 -4.48 3.47 -17.25
CA VAL A 146 -3.45 3.92 -16.31
C VAL A 146 -2.26 2.97 -16.27
N VAL A 147 -2.48 1.68 -16.51
CA VAL A 147 -1.43 0.65 -16.53
C VAL A 147 -0.59 0.75 -17.81
N ASN A 148 0.73 0.64 -17.68
CA ASN A 148 1.66 0.48 -18.80
C ASN A 148 1.55 -0.94 -19.39
N PRO A 149 1.86 -1.13 -20.67
CA PRO A 149 1.82 -2.44 -21.33
C PRO A 149 2.68 -3.50 -20.63
N ALA A 150 2.32 -4.77 -20.87
CA ALA A 150 3.14 -5.90 -20.44
C ALA A 150 4.59 -5.75 -20.92
N GLY A 151 5.54 -6.09 -20.07
CA GLY A 151 6.97 -5.89 -20.28
C GLY A 151 7.51 -4.53 -19.84
N GLU A 152 6.65 -3.57 -19.54
CA GLU A 152 7.02 -2.26 -19.02
C GLU A 152 6.82 -2.17 -17.49
N TRP A 153 7.62 -1.32 -16.84
CA TRP A 153 7.50 -1.08 -15.41
C TRP A 153 6.30 -0.20 -15.09
N ASN A 154 5.58 -0.58 -14.06
CA ASN A 154 4.50 0.18 -13.45
C ASN A 154 4.89 0.53 -12.01
N HIS A 155 4.57 1.74 -11.57
CA HIS A 155 4.77 2.18 -10.20
C HIS A 155 3.44 2.06 -9.42
N ALA A 156 3.43 1.20 -8.40
CA ALA A 156 2.31 1.08 -7.47
C ALA A 156 2.64 1.78 -6.16
N ARG A 157 1.65 2.45 -5.58
CA ARG A 157 1.70 2.99 -4.22
C ARG A 157 0.39 2.67 -3.51
N LEU A 158 0.51 2.18 -2.29
CA LEU A 158 -0.60 1.81 -1.42
C LEU A 158 -0.42 2.50 -0.07
N ARG A 159 -1.42 3.27 0.36
CA ARG A 159 -1.43 3.91 1.67
C ARG A 159 -2.60 3.37 2.48
N VAL A 160 -2.30 2.96 3.71
CA VAL A 160 -3.28 2.45 4.68
C VAL A 160 -3.08 3.20 5.98
N ILE A 161 -4.10 3.94 6.43
CA ILE A 161 -4.11 4.65 7.72
C ILE A 161 -5.44 4.38 8.39
N GLY A 162 -5.40 3.74 9.56
CA GLY A 162 -6.60 3.25 10.22
C GLY A 162 -7.40 2.36 9.28
N LYS A 163 -8.59 2.79 8.88
CA LYS A 163 -9.44 2.08 7.92
C LYS A 163 -9.36 2.64 6.50
N GLN A 164 -8.72 3.80 6.30
CA GLN A 164 -8.62 4.45 5.01
C GLN A 164 -7.55 3.79 4.16
N VAL A 165 -7.90 3.40 2.95
CA VAL A 165 -7.01 2.78 1.96
C VAL A 165 -7.06 3.58 0.67
N THR A 166 -5.89 3.86 0.11
CA THR A 166 -5.77 4.56 -1.17
C THR A 166 -4.72 3.87 -2.04
N HIS A 167 -5.06 3.66 -3.31
CA HIS A 167 -4.18 3.09 -4.32
C HIS A 167 -3.78 4.16 -5.33
N TRP A 168 -2.52 4.15 -5.73
CA TRP A 168 -1.99 4.89 -6.88
C TRP A 168 -1.33 3.91 -7.84
N LEU A 169 -1.52 4.14 -9.12
CA LEU A 169 -0.83 3.46 -10.20
C LEU A 169 -0.24 4.52 -11.14
N ASN A 170 1.04 4.40 -11.45
CA ASN A 170 1.78 5.32 -12.31
C ASN A 170 1.56 6.80 -11.91
N HIS A 171 1.69 7.07 -10.59
CA HIS A 171 1.53 8.37 -9.93
C HIS A 171 0.10 8.94 -9.92
N GLN A 172 -0.87 8.27 -10.52
CA GLN A 172 -2.27 8.66 -10.49
C GLN A 172 -2.99 7.97 -9.32
N GLN A 173 -3.72 8.72 -8.49
CA GLN A 173 -4.65 8.14 -7.51
C GLN A 173 -5.82 7.51 -8.26
N ILE A 174 -6.07 6.22 -8.03
CA ILE A 174 -7.01 5.44 -8.82
C ILE A 174 -8.17 4.87 -7.99
N VAL A 175 -7.91 4.49 -6.74
CA VAL A 175 -8.92 3.91 -5.84
C VAL A 175 -8.76 4.49 -4.45
N SER A 176 -9.87 4.79 -3.76
CA SER A 176 -9.89 5.15 -2.35
C SER A 176 -11.14 4.59 -1.70
N TYR A 177 -10.99 3.98 -0.51
CA TYR A 177 -12.10 3.36 0.21
C TYR A 177 -11.81 3.24 1.71
N GLU A 178 -12.85 2.93 2.48
CA GLU A 178 -12.76 2.69 3.92
C GLU A 178 -13.14 1.25 4.25
N LEU A 179 -12.20 0.50 4.85
CA LEU A 179 -12.43 -0.87 5.34
C LEU A 179 -13.53 -0.89 6.40
N GLY A 180 -14.49 -1.80 6.24
CA GLY A 180 -15.59 -1.96 7.19
C GLY A 180 -16.66 -0.87 7.15
N SER A 181 -16.59 0.09 6.20
CA SER A 181 -17.67 1.05 5.93
C SER A 181 -18.92 0.33 5.40
N GLU A 182 -20.06 1.04 5.34
CA GLU A 182 -21.27 0.48 4.76
C GLU A 182 -21.08 0.10 3.28
N ASP A 183 -20.42 0.94 2.48
CA ASP A 183 -20.08 0.64 1.08
C ASP A 183 -19.20 -0.63 0.98
N TRP A 184 -18.16 -0.73 1.82
CA TRP A 184 -17.32 -1.93 1.90
C TRP A 184 -18.15 -3.17 2.19
N GLN A 185 -18.98 -3.14 3.23
CA GLN A 185 -19.82 -4.27 3.64
C GLN A 185 -20.77 -4.71 2.52
N GLN A 186 -21.41 -3.76 1.84
CA GLN A 186 -22.32 -4.04 0.72
C GLN A 186 -21.57 -4.68 -0.47
N ARG A 187 -20.36 -4.21 -0.78
CA ARG A 187 -19.53 -4.78 -1.86
C ARG A 187 -19.05 -6.18 -1.51
N VAL A 188 -18.54 -6.38 -0.29
CA VAL A 188 -18.13 -7.70 0.19
C VAL A 188 -19.31 -8.68 0.13
N ALA A 189 -20.48 -8.29 0.63
CA ALA A 189 -21.67 -9.15 0.63
C ALA A 189 -22.12 -9.59 -0.78
N LYS A 190 -21.86 -8.76 -1.81
CA LYS A 190 -22.17 -9.07 -3.22
C LYS A 190 -21.03 -9.78 -3.97
N SER A 191 -19.89 -10.01 -3.32
CA SER A 191 -18.70 -10.58 -3.94
C SER A 191 -18.45 -12.03 -3.52
N LYS A 192 -17.41 -12.63 -4.12
CA LYS A 192 -16.90 -13.95 -3.70
C LYS A 192 -16.41 -13.97 -2.24
N PHE A 193 -16.12 -12.81 -1.66
CA PHE A 193 -15.58 -12.67 -0.31
C PHE A 193 -16.65 -12.76 0.79
N ALA A 194 -17.93 -12.73 0.46
CA ALA A 194 -19.06 -12.74 1.41
C ALA A 194 -18.99 -13.89 2.45
N LYS A 195 -18.42 -15.03 2.06
CA LYS A 195 -18.32 -16.22 2.90
C LYS A 195 -17.09 -16.26 3.84
N TRP A 196 -16.20 -15.25 3.74
CA TRP A 196 -14.95 -15.19 4.51
C TRP A 196 -14.99 -14.09 5.55
N SER A 197 -15.35 -14.45 6.78
CA SER A 197 -15.61 -13.51 7.88
C SER A 197 -14.39 -12.66 8.28
N LYS A 198 -13.17 -13.14 7.99
CA LYS A 198 -11.91 -12.45 8.29
C LYS A 198 -11.45 -11.52 7.18
N TYR A 199 -12.09 -11.55 6.01
CA TYR A 199 -11.64 -10.77 4.86
C TYR A 199 -11.68 -9.26 5.15
N GLY A 200 -10.50 -8.62 5.08
CA GLY A 200 -10.34 -7.18 5.32
C GLY A 200 -10.65 -6.71 6.74
N SER A 201 -10.71 -7.63 7.72
CA SER A 201 -11.04 -7.29 9.11
C SER A 201 -9.84 -6.97 10.00
N LEU A 202 -8.63 -7.27 9.53
CA LEU A 202 -7.42 -7.12 10.32
C LEU A 202 -6.92 -5.67 10.33
N SER A 203 -6.47 -5.21 11.50
CA SER A 203 -5.86 -3.88 11.65
C SER A 203 -4.34 -3.89 11.41
N ARG A 204 -3.71 -5.07 11.48
CA ARG A 204 -2.27 -5.28 11.30
C ARG A 204 -2.04 -6.63 10.62
N GLY A 205 -1.00 -6.72 9.79
CA GLY A 205 -0.64 -7.96 9.13
C GLY A 205 0.53 -7.78 8.16
N HIS A 206 0.85 -8.85 7.45
CA HIS A 206 1.93 -8.89 6.48
C HIS A 206 1.56 -8.17 5.17
N ILE A 207 2.56 -7.64 4.48
CA ILE A 207 2.49 -7.33 3.05
C ILE A 207 2.75 -8.62 2.28
N GLY A 208 1.98 -8.87 1.22
CA GLY A 208 2.14 -10.06 0.40
C GLY A 208 2.30 -9.76 -1.09
N LEU A 209 3.05 -10.61 -1.80
CA LEU A 209 3.17 -10.62 -3.24
C LEU A 209 2.64 -11.95 -3.78
N GLN A 210 1.68 -11.88 -4.70
CA GLN A 210 0.93 -13.06 -5.16
C GLN A 210 1.73 -13.91 -6.15
N ASP A 211 1.74 -15.23 -5.94
CA ASP A 211 2.05 -16.24 -6.94
C ASP A 211 0.76 -16.69 -7.65
N HIS A 212 0.37 -16.02 -8.72
CA HIS A 212 -0.80 -16.42 -9.53
C HIS A 212 -0.44 -17.45 -10.62
N GLY A 213 0.83 -17.79 -10.79
CA GLY A 213 1.29 -18.74 -11.81
C GLY A 213 2.11 -18.11 -12.93
N ASP A 214 1.99 -16.81 -13.12
CA ASP A 214 2.64 -16.08 -14.19
C ASP A 214 3.97 -15.48 -13.75
N ARG A 215 4.84 -15.15 -14.71
CA ARG A 215 6.07 -14.43 -14.42
C ARG A 215 5.77 -12.98 -14.10
N VAL A 216 6.21 -12.54 -12.93
CA VAL A 216 6.16 -11.15 -12.47
C VAL A 216 7.51 -10.77 -11.89
N ALA A 217 7.90 -9.52 -12.06
CA ALA A 217 9.09 -8.93 -11.45
C ALA A 217 8.72 -7.72 -10.61
N PHE A 218 9.41 -7.55 -9.48
CA PHE A 218 9.28 -6.43 -8.56
C PHE A 218 10.65 -5.82 -8.30
N ARG A 219 10.69 -4.50 -8.06
CA ARG A 219 11.88 -3.79 -7.60
C ARG A 219 11.50 -2.54 -6.81
N ASN A 220 12.48 -1.89 -6.18
CA ASN A 220 12.28 -0.65 -5.44
C ASN A 220 11.16 -0.76 -4.39
N ILE A 221 11.08 -1.92 -3.70
CA ILE A 221 10.05 -2.17 -2.69
C ILE A 221 10.42 -1.43 -1.43
N GLN A 222 9.65 -0.41 -1.08
CA GLN A 222 9.91 0.48 0.06
C GLN A 222 8.64 0.71 0.86
N ILE A 223 8.78 0.90 2.16
CA ILE A 223 7.68 1.17 3.06
C ILE A 223 8.01 2.33 4.00
N ARG A 224 7.00 3.14 4.33
CA ARG A 224 6.96 4.00 5.51
C ARG A 224 6.04 3.35 6.52
N ASP A 225 6.56 3.03 7.69
CA ASP A 225 5.75 2.58 8.81
C ASP A 225 5.19 3.83 9.50
N LEU A 226 3.88 4.02 9.40
CA LEU A 226 3.17 5.19 9.90
C LEU A 226 2.45 4.90 11.21
N ALA A 227 2.61 3.69 11.76
CA ALA A 227 2.10 3.37 13.07
C ALA A 227 2.78 4.28 14.11
N HIS A 228 1.99 5.04 14.84
CA HIS A 228 2.48 5.78 15.99
C HIS A 228 2.64 4.80 17.15
N ASP A 229 3.82 4.83 17.81
CA ASP A 229 4.10 4.12 19.06
C ASP A 229 3.20 4.62 20.20
#